data_36729ce4c4c502f83445d7145e344ad5
#
_entry.id   36729ce4c4c502f83445d7145e344ad5
#
_cell.length_a   1.000
_cell.length_b   1.000
_cell.length_c   1.000
_cell.angle_alpha   90.00
_cell.angle_beta   90.00
_cell.angle_gamma   90.00
#
_symmetry.space_group_name_H-M   'P 1'
#
loop_
_entity.id
_entity.type
_entity.pdbx_description
1 polymer ?
#
loop_
_entity_poly.entity_id
_entity_poly.type
_entity_poly.pdbx_seq_one_letter_code
_entity_poly.pdbx_strand_id
1 'polypeptide(L)'
;YDSWLPYIAEPETSRLRYGYSYMTTPDTLFELDMDTGERRVIKQQEVKGLDTSCYQSEHLWVTARDGVEVPVSLVYHREHFRKGSNPLLVYGYGSYGESIDADFSASRLSLLNRGFVYAIAHVRGGGELGQQWYEDGKFLCKKNTFNDYLDVCDALLAQGYGDPRLCYGMGGSAGGMLMGVAVNERPELFHGVIAQVPFVDVVTTMLDETIPLTTGEFEEWGNPQDETYYHYMKSYSPYDGVRAQAYPHMLVTTGLHDSQVQYWEPAKWVAKLRELKTDDNLLLLCTDMDSGHGGKSGRFKSYEGVALEYAFFIALAQGTLPGKAAV
;
A
#
# COMPACT_ATOMS: atom_id res chain seq x y z
N TYR A 1 6.56 4.11 -14.20
CA TYR A 1 7.98 3.80 -14.10
C TYR A 1 8.63 4.74 -13.08
N ASP A 2 9.73 4.29 -12.49
CA ASP A 2 10.64 5.10 -11.69
C ASP A 2 11.90 5.44 -12.52
N SER A 3 12.42 6.66 -12.35
CA SER A 3 13.67 7.07 -12.98
C SER A 3 14.42 8.05 -12.07
N TRP A 4 15.72 7.84 -11.94
CA TRP A 4 16.57 8.65 -11.05
C TRP A 4 17.91 8.97 -11.68
N LEU A 5 18.52 10.06 -11.22
CA LEU A 5 19.88 10.42 -11.58
C LEU A 5 20.83 9.94 -10.46
N PRO A 6 21.79 9.04 -10.77
CA PRO A 6 22.85 8.71 -9.83
C PRO A 6 23.78 9.91 -9.66
N TYR A 7 24.66 9.84 -8.65
CA TYR A 7 25.68 10.86 -8.48
C TYR A 7 26.58 10.94 -9.73
N ILE A 8 26.71 12.15 -10.30
CA ILE A 8 27.56 12.46 -11.45
C ILE A 8 28.66 13.38 -10.96
N ALA A 9 29.89 12.85 -10.90
CA ALA A 9 31.04 13.60 -10.36
C ALA A 9 31.62 14.62 -11.34
N GLU A 10 31.38 14.46 -12.64
CA GLU A 10 31.92 15.29 -13.71
C GLU A 10 30.85 16.19 -14.31
N PRO A 11 30.86 17.51 -14.02
CA PRO A 11 29.83 18.42 -14.55
C PRO A 11 30.00 18.69 -16.04
N GLU A 12 31.24 18.60 -16.57
CA GLU A 12 31.56 18.82 -18.00
C GLU A 12 31.66 17.48 -18.73
N THR A 13 30.50 16.86 -18.99
CA THR A 13 30.43 15.58 -19.71
C THR A 13 29.29 15.58 -20.71
N SER A 14 29.48 14.96 -21.87
CA SER A 14 28.40 14.64 -22.81
C SER A 14 27.70 13.32 -22.48
N ARG A 15 28.07 12.66 -21.38
CA ARG A 15 27.48 11.38 -20.97
C ARG A 15 26.62 11.53 -19.74
N LEU A 16 25.31 11.24 -19.90
CA LEU A 16 24.34 11.23 -18.81
C LEU A 16 24.11 9.77 -18.35
N ARG A 17 24.28 9.52 -17.06
CA ARG A 17 23.80 8.27 -16.44
C ARG A 17 22.47 8.49 -15.78
N TYR A 18 21.55 7.55 -15.97
CA TYR A 18 20.26 7.55 -15.30
C TYR A 18 19.82 6.13 -14.98
N GLY A 19 19.11 5.98 -13.87
CA GLY A 19 18.44 4.76 -13.50
C GLY A 19 17.03 4.72 -14.05
N TYR A 20 16.53 3.51 -14.27
CA TYR A 20 15.15 3.24 -14.69
C TYR A 20 14.68 1.93 -14.08
N SER A 21 13.46 1.92 -13.57
CA SER A 21 12.78 0.73 -13.09
C SER A 21 11.31 0.77 -13.50
N TYR A 22 10.71 -0.38 -13.70
CA TYR A 22 9.27 -0.51 -13.88
C TYR A 22 8.81 -1.89 -13.40
N MET A 23 7.53 -2.09 -13.17
CA MET A 23 6.98 -3.32 -12.58
C MET A 23 7.46 -4.63 -13.24
N THR A 24 7.85 -4.57 -14.53
CA THR A 24 8.40 -5.71 -15.29
C THR A 24 9.87 -5.56 -15.68
N THR A 25 10.51 -4.45 -15.31
CA THR A 25 11.90 -4.14 -15.67
C THR A 25 12.71 -3.92 -14.40
N PRO A 26 13.64 -4.83 -14.06
CA PRO A 26 14.56 -4.63 -12.93
C PRO A 26 15.36 -3.34 -13.03
N ASP A 27 15.80 -2.81 -11.89
CA ASP A 27 16.62 -1.61 -11.80
C ASP A 27 17.76 -1.67 -12.82
N THR A 28 17.76 -0.72 -13.74
CA THR A 28 18.68 -0.66 -14.86
C THR A 28 19.37 0.68 -14.91
N LEU A 29 20.69 0.69 -14.88
CA LEU A 29 21.50 1.88 -15.07
C LEU A 29 21.87 1.99 -16.54
N PHE A 30 21.48 3.09 -17.16
CA PHE A 30 21.81 3.46 -18.53
C PHE A 30 22.87 4.55 -18.56
N GLU A 31 23.64 4.58 -19.64
CA GLU A 31 24.46 5.72 -20.05
C GLU A 31 23.96 6.20 -21.41
N LEU A 32 23.61 7.48 -21.49
CA LEU A 32 23.18 8.18 -22.68
C LEU A 32 24.30 9.10 -23.14
N ASP A 33 24.72 8.98 -24.40
CA ASP A 33 25.53 9.99 -25.07
C ASP A 33 24.60 11.12 -25.53
N MET A 34 24.74 12.32 -24.93
CA MET A 34 23.85 13.45 -25.18
C MET A 34 24.07 14.11 -26.55
N ASP A 35 25.22 13.88 -27.18
CA ASP A 35 25.53 14.43 -28.52
C ASP A 35 24.93 13.55 -29.62
N THR A 36 24.96 12.23 -29.45
CA THR A 36 24.50 11.27 -30.47
C THR A 36 23.12 10.68 -30.18
N GLY A 37 22.65 10.75 -28.92
CA GLY A 37 21.43 10.09 -28.46
C GLY A 37 21.60 8.56 -28.29
N GLU A 38 22.79 8.02 -28.43
CA GLU A 38 23.04 6.59 -28.24
C GLU A 38 22.94 6.21 -26.76
N ARG A 39 22.22 5.13 -26.48
CA ARG A 39 21.99 4.62 -25.13
C ARG A 39 22.55 3.21 -24.97
N ARG A 40 23.27 2.96 -23.87
CA ARG A 40 23.74 1.64 -23.51
C ARG A 40 23.38 1.28 -22.05
N VAL A 41 23.16 0.01 -21.80
CA VAL A 41 23.01 -0.53 -20.44
C VAL A 41 24.39 -0.62 -19.80
N ILE A 42 24.56 0.01 -18.63
CA ILE A 42 25.77 -0.11 -17.82
C ILE A 42 25.63 -1.26 -16.82
N LYS A 43 24.47 -1.36 -16.17
CA LYS A 43 24.19 -2.38 -15.18
C LYS A 43 22.69 -2.63 -15.10
N GLN A 44 22.29 -3.85 -14.91
CA GLN A 44 20.92 -4.21 -14.56
C GLN A 44 20.96 -5.11 -13.33
N GLN A 45 19.99 -4.93 -12.42
CA GLN A 45 19.80 -5.80 -11.27
C GLN A 45 19.60 -7.24 -11.77
N GLU A 46 20.46 -8.13 -11.31
CA GLU A 46 20.36 -9.55 -11.64
C GLU A 46 19.29 -10.22 -10.75
N VAL A 47 18.32 -10.84 -11.37
CA VAL A 47 17.28 -11.63 -10.70
C VAL A 47 17.31 -13.04 -11.29
N LYS A 48 17.75 -13.98 -10.47
CA LYS A 48 17.96 -15.37 -10.93
C LYS A 48 16.66 -16.02 -11.39
N GLY A 49 16.66 -16.52 -12.62
CA GLY A 49 15.50 -17.21 -13.19
C GLY A 49 14.37 -16.31 -13.67
N LEU A 50 14.58 -14.99 -13.72
CA LEU A 50 13.61 -14.05 -14.25
C LEU A 50 13.61 -14.08 -15.78
N ASP A 51 12.43 -14.31 -16.35
CA ASP A 51 12.10 -14.00 -17.73
C ASP A 51 11.03 -12.91 -17.74
N THR A 52 11.43 -11.68 -18.05
CA THR A 52 10.54 -10.51 -18.04
C THR A 52 9.41 -10.62 -19.05
N SER A 53 9.56 -11.40 -20.11
CA SER A 53 8.54 -11.61 -21.14
C SER A 53 7.29 -12.34 -20.62
N CYS A 54 7.43 -13.07 -19.50
CA CYS A 54 6.32 -13.75 -18.84
C CYS A 54 5.33 -12.79 -18.16
N TYR A 55 5.71 -11.53 -17.92
CA TYR A 55 4.91 -10.59 -17.19
C TYR A 55 4.35 -9.49 -18.09
N GLN A 56 3.21 -8.96 -17.70
CA GLN A 56 2.56 -7.80 -18.32
C GLN A 56 2.32 -6.75 -17.27
N SER A 57 2.72 -5.52 -17.56
CA SER A 57 2.31 -4.33 -16.83
C SER A 57 1.38 -3.48 -17.66
N GLU A 58 0.43 -2.83 -16.99
CA GLU A 58 -0.51 -1.90 -17.62
C GLU A 58 -0.62 -0.64 -16.75
N HIS A 59 -0.91 0.47 -17.41
CA HIS A 59 -1.24 1.73 -16.75
C HIS A 59 -2.65 2.12 -17.18
N LEU A 60 -3.53 2.32 -16.19
CA LEU A 60 -4.94 2.59 -16.39
C LEU A 60 -5.32 3.92 -15.74
N TRP A 61 -6.44 4.45 -16.20
CA TRP A 61 -7.14 5.55 -15.54
C TRP A 61 -8.51 5.05 -15.10
N VAL A 62 -8.84 5.31 -13.84
CA VAL A 62 -10.12 4.94 -13.24
C VAL A 62 -10.87 6.21 -12.87
N THR A 63 -12.06 6.38 -13.42
CA THR A 63 -12.93 7.49 -13.06
C THR A 63 -13.53 7.26 -11.68
N ALA A 64 -13.15 8.07 -10.70
CA ALA A 64 -13.69 8.06 -9.35
C ALA A 64 -15.14 8.60 -9.32
N ARG A 65 -15.86 8.38 -8.24
CA ARG A 65 -17.26 8.78 -8.04
C ARG A 65 -17.54 10.27 -8.21
N ASP A 66 -16.52 11.11 -8.05
CA ASP A 66 -16.58 12.57 -8.25
C ASP A 66 -16.14 13.02 -9.66
N GLY A 67 -15.81 12.07 -10.52
CA GLY A 67 -15.40 12.29 -11.91
C GLY A 67 -13.91 12.53 -12.10
N VAL A 68 -13.10 12.44 -11.03
CA VAL A 68 -11.65 12.57 -11.12
C VAL A 68 -11.02 11.27 -11.66
N GLU A 69 -10.05 11.40 -12.56
CA GLU A 69 -9.32 10.25 -13.12
C GLU A 69 -8.15 9.86 -12.21
N VAL A 70 -8.21 8.67 -11.63
CA VAL A 70 -7.19 8.12 -10.73
C VAL A 70 -6.26 7.21 -11.51
N PRO A 71 -4.92 7.47 -11.52
CA PRO A 71 -3.98 6.57 -12.18
C PRO A 71 -3.84 5.26 -11.41
N VAL A 72 -3.68 4.17 -12.15
CA VAL A 72 -3.45 2.83 -11.59
C VAL A 72 -2.36 2.13 -12.39
N SER A 73 -1.35 1.63 -11.70
CA SER A 73 -0.33 0.75 -12.29
C SER A 73 -0.59 -0.68 -11.86
N LEU A 74 -0.60 -1.63 -12.78
CA LEU A 74 -0.81 -3.02 -12.46
C LEU A 74 0.13 -3.96 -13.20
N VAL A 75 0.34 -5.15 -12.64
CA VAL A 75 1.20 -6.18 -13.20
C VAL A 75 0.65 -7.58 -12.89
N TYR A 76 0.82 -8.49 -13.84
CA TYR A 76 0.44 -9.90 -13.71
C TYR A 76 1.32 -10.81 -14.56
N HIS A 77 1.30 -12.12 -14.28
CA HIS A 77 1.94 -13.13 -15.09
C HIS A 77 1.00 -13.52 -16.25
N ARG A 78 1.45 -13.37 -17.52
CA ARG A 78 0.62 -13.56 -18.74
C ARG A 78 -0.08 -14.91 -18.80
N GLU A 79 0.65 -15.99 -18.49
CA GLU A 79 0.12 -17.34 -18.56
C GLU A 79 -0.84 -17.69 -17.43
N HIS A 80 -0.80 -16.95 -16.32
CA HIS A 80 -1.66 -17.17 -15.15
C HIS A 80 -2.87 -16.23 -15.13
N PHE A 81 -2.88 -15.19 -15.93
CA PHE A 81 -4.00 -14.27 -15.99
C PHE A 81 -5.24 -14.90 -16.61
N ARG A 82 -6.34 -14.85 -15.89
CA ARG A 82 -7.67 -15.30 -16.32
C ARG A 82 -8.68 -14.24 -15.93
N LYS A 83 -9.22 -13.56 -16.91
CA LYS A 83 -10.14 -12.45 -16.71
C LYS A 83 -11.26 -12.81 -15.73
N GLY A 84 -11.40 -12.03 -14.66
CA GLY A 84 -12.43 -12.20 -13.64
C GLY A 84 -12.23 -13.38 -12.66
N SER A 85 -11.06 -14.02 -12.66
CA SER A 85 -10.82 -15.22 -11.85
C SER A 85 -9.55 -15.18 -10.99
N ASN A 86 -8.74 -14.14 -11.12
CA ASN A 86 -7.47 -14.03 -10.39
C ASN A 86 -7.66 -13.41 -9.01
N PRO A 87 -6.84 -13.77 -8.02
CA PRO A 87 -6.68 -12.94 -6.82
C PRO A 87 -6.15 -11.56 -7.23
N LEU A 88 -6.81 -10.50 -6.76
CA LEU A 88 -6.42 -9.11 -7.00
C LEU A 88 -5.91 -8.49 -5.69
N LEU A 89 -4.68 -8.05 -5.66
CA LEU A 89 -4.12 -7.28 -4.55
C LEU A 89 -3.94 -5.82 -4.97
N VAL A 90 -4.60 -4.92 -4.25
CA VAL A 90 -4.47 -3.47 -4.47
C VAL A 90 -3.70 -2.84 -3.32
N TYR A 91 -2.59 -2.18 -3.63
CA TYR A 91 -1.81 -1.39 -2.69
C TYR A 91 -2.21 0.07 -2.77
N GLY A 92 -2.27 0.76 -1.63
CA GLY A 92 -2.53 2.20 -1.55
C GLY A 92 -1.82 2.87 -0.38
N TYR A 93 -1.48 4.17 -0.56
CA TYR A 93 -0.88 5.00 0.47
C TYR A 93 -1.59 6.34 0.62
N GLY A 94 -1.37 7.29 -0.27
CA GLY A 94 -2.17 8.51 -0.46
C GLY A 94 -2.01 9.57 0.61
N SER A 95 -0.79 9.84 1.08
CA SER A 95 -0.51 10.87 2.09
C SER A 95 0.86 11.51 1.85
N TYR A 96 1.08 12.68 2.44
CA TYR A 96 2.34 13.44 2.45
C TYR A 96 2.84 13.88 1.07
N GLY A 97 2.04 13.79 0.03
CA GLY A 97 2.52 13.98 -1.35
C GLY A 97 3.52 12.92 -1.79
N GLU A 98 3.57 11.78 -1.09
CA GLU A 98 4.47 10.67 -1.44
C GLU A 98 3.95 9.94 -2.66
N SER A 99 4.81 9.78 -3.67
CA SER A 99 4.51 9.01 -4.86
C SER A 99 4.89 7.55 -4.64
N ILE A 100 3.95 6.64 -4.87
CA ILE A 100 4.23 5.21 -4.84
C ILE A 100 4.65 4.78 -6.24
N ASP A 101 5.95 4.64 -6.44
CA ASP A 101 6.51 4.32 -7.75
C ASP A 101 6.14 2.91 -8.22
N ALA A 102 5.88 2.81 -9.51
CA ALA A 102 5.63 1.54 -10.18
C ALA A 102 6.95 0.83 -10.52
N ASP A 103 7.77 0.59 -9.50
CA ASP A 103 9.09 -0.02 -9.58
C ASP A 103 9.05 -1.54 -9.70
N PHE A 104 10.21 -2.14 -9.97
CA PHE A 104 10.39 -3.58 -9.95
C PHE A 104 10.58 -4.10 -8.52
N SER A 105 9.89 -5.20 -8.21
CA SER A 105 10.07 -5.92 -6.95
C SER A 105 10.25 -7.42 -7.21
N ALA A 106 11.43 -7.96 -6.85
CA ALA A 106 11.71 -9.38 -6.98
C ALA A 106 10.81 -10.25 -6.07
N SER A 107 10.45 -9.75 -4.90
CA SER A 107 9.53 -10.46 -3.99
C SER A 107 8.12 -10.56 -4.54
N ARG A 108 7.66 -9.52 -5.27
CA ARG A 108 6.33 -9.48 -5.92
C ARG A 108 6.14 -10.63 -6.91
N LEU A 109 7.21 -11.10 -7.55
CA LEU A 109 7.16 -12.26 -8.46
C LEU A 109 6.57 -13.51 -7.78
N SER A 110 6.75 -13.65 -6.45
CA SER A 110 6.17 -14.76 -5.69
C SER A 110 4.64 -14.77 -5.76
N LEU A 111 3.99 -13.61 -5.73
CA LEU A 111 2.55 -13.49 -5.91
C LEU A 111 2.14 -13.69 -7.38
N LEU A 112 2.84 -13.02 -8.31
CA LEU A 112 2.52 -13.07 -9.73
C LEU A 112 2.61 -14.50 -10.29
N ASN A 113 3.62 -15.28 -9.88
CA ASN A 113 3.79 -16.68 -10.25
C ASN A 113 2.72 -17.61 -9.65
N ARG A 114 1.93 -17.10 -8.71
CA ARG A 114 0.76 -17.80 -8.13
C ARG A 114 -0.57 -17.25 -8.63
N GLY A 115 -0.52 -16.46 -9.70
CA GLY A 115 -1.69 -15.95 -10.39
C GLY A 115 -2.29 -14.68 -9.80
N PHE A 116 -1.64 -14.02 -8.84
CA PHE A 116 -2.12 -12.71 -8.39
C PHE A 116 -1.96 -11.66 -9.48
N VAL A 117 -2.94 -10.77 -9.58
CA VAL A 117 -2.79 -9.44 -10.17
C VAL A 117 -2.42 -8.49 -9.05
N TYR A 118 -1.35 -7.73 -9.21
CA TYR A 118 -0.93 -6.70 -8.25
C TYR A 118 -1.16 -5.32 -8.85
N ALA A 119 -1.85 -4.46 -8.14
CA ALA A 119 -2.13 -3.09 -8.56
C ALA A 119 -1.68 -2.08 -7.51
N ILE A 120 -1.25 -0.90 -7.96
CA ILE A 120 -1.01 0.28 -7.13
C ILE A 120 -2.06 1.31 -7.52
N ALA A 121 -2.87 1.73 -6.55
CA ALA A 121 -3.81 2.83 -6.70
C ALA A 121 -3.11 4.15 -6.34
N HIS A 122 -2.84 4.99 -7.33
CA HIS A 122 -2.17 6.28 -7.15
C HIS A 122 -3.19 7.35 -6.73
N VAL A 123 -3.70 7.19 -5.52
CA VAL A 123 -4.83 7.98 -5.00
C VAL A 123 -4.44 9.40 -4.60
N ARG A 124 -5.40 10.31 -4.57
CA ARG A 124 -5.19 11.69 -4.05
C ARG A 124 -4.60 11.67 -2.64
N GLY A 125 -3.79 12.67 -2.34
CA GLY A 125 -2.94 12.73 -1.14
C GLY A 125 -1.53 12.23 -1.38
N GLY A 126 -1.30 11.47 -2.47
CA GLY A 126 0.03 11.20 -3.03
C GLY A 126 0.54 12.35 -3.90
N GLY A 127 1.72 12.17 -4.50
CA GLY A 127 2.39 13.17 -5.33
C GLY A 127 2.40 12.89 -6.84
N GLU A 128 1.80 11.79 -7.28
CA GLU A 128 1.94 11.25 -8.63
C GLU A 128 1.49 12.21 -9.73
N LEU A 129 0.49 13.06 -9.47
CA LEU A 129 0.03 14.10 -10.40
C LEU A 129 0.40 15.51 -9.92
N GLY A 130 1.39 15.64 -9.03
CA GLY A 130 1.93 16.91 -8.56
C GLY A 130 1.20 17.47 -7.33
N GLN A 131 1.51 18.75 -7.02
CA GLN A 131 1.10 19.40 -5.77
C GLN A 131 -0.42 19.41 -5.55
N GLN A 132 -1.21 19.68 -6.59
CA GLN A 132 -2.66 19.73 -6.48
C GLN A 132 -3.26 18.35 -6.12
N TRP A 133 -2.66 17.27 -6.64
CA TRP A 133 -3.05 15.90 -6.31
C TRP A 133 -2.89 15.59 -4.83
N TYR A 134 -1.80 16.09 -4.24
CA TYR A 134 -1.56 16.01 -2.81
C TYR A 134 -2.59 16.83 -2.02
N GLU A 135 -2.80 18.08 -2.38
CA GLU A 135 -3.70 18.99 -1.67
C GLU A 135 -5.16 18.52 -1.71
N ASP A 136 -5.59 17.90 -2.79
CA ASP A 136 -6.92 17.33 -2.94
C ASP A 136 -7.15 16.04 -2.11
N GLY A 137 -6.13 15.55 -1.41
CA GLY A 137 -6.19 14.39 -0.55
C GLY A 137 -5.69 14.63 0.89
N LYS A 138 -5.56 15.90 1.34
CA LYS A 138 -5.14 16.24 2.71
C LYS A 138 -6.17 17.09 3.43
N PHE A 139 -5.95 17.34 4.74
CA PHE A 139 -6.83 18.15 5.57
C PHE A 139 -8.31 17.74 5.43
N LEU A 140 -9.18 18.71 5.14
CA LEU A 140 -10.63 18.49 4.96
C LEU A 140 -10.99 17.79 3.64
N CYS A 141 -10.00 17.48 2.80
CA CYS A 141 -10.14 16.70 1.56
C CYS A 141 -9.70 15.24 1.72
N LYS A 142 -9.23 14.84 2.91
CA LYS A 142 -8.64 13.50 3.15
C LYS A 142 -9.51 12.33 2.70
N LYS A 143 -10.82 12.44 2.79
CA LYS A 143 -11.75 11.39 2.36
C LYS A 143 -11.69 11.08 0.87
N ASN A 144 -11.16 12.00 0.04
CA ASN A 144 -10.95 11.72 -1.37
C ASN A 144 -9.97 10.57 -1.58
N THR A 145 -8.90 10.48 -0.75
CA THR A 145 -7.97 9.35 -0.76
C THR A 145 -8.67 8.00 -0.59
N PHE A 146 -9.57 7.91 0.37
CA PHE A 146 -10.29 6.68 0.69
C PHE A 146 -11.30 6.31 -0.40
N ASN A 147 -12.02 7.32 -0.90
CA ASN A 147 -12.96 7.15 -1.99
C ASN A 147 -12.28 6.68 -3.27
N ASP A 148 -11.17 7.32 -3.65
CA ASP A 148 -10.38 6.93 -4.82
C ASP A 148 -9.94 5.47 -4.75
N TYR A 149 -9.45 5.02 -3.59
CA TYR A 149 -9.01 3.65 -3.40
C TYR A 149 -10.14 2.63 -3.57
N LEU A 150 -11.30 2.91 -2.96
CA LEU A 150 -12.46 2.03 -3.07
C LEU A 150 -12.99 1.99 -4.51
N ASP A 151 -13.05 3.14 -5.18
CA ASP A 151 -13.50 3.23 -6.58
C ASP A 151 -12.54 2.53 -7.53
N VAL A 152 -11.22 2.58 -7.26
CA VAL A 152 -10.21 1.81 -8.01
C VAL A 152 -10.43 0.29 -7.83
N CYS A 153 -10.66 -0.17 -6.61
CA CYS A 153 -10.93 -1.59 -6.35
C CYS A 153 -12.19 -2.06 -7.11
N ASP A 154 -13.29 -1.32 -7.02
CA ASP A 154 -14.54 -1.63 -7.72
C ASP A 154 -14.33 -1.65 -9.25
N ALA A 155 -13.62 -0.66 -9.80
CA ALA A 155 -13.37 -0.57 -11.24
C ALA A 155 -12.49 -1.72 -11.76
N LEU A 156 -11.43 -2.09 -11.04
CA LEU A 156 -10.56 -3.21 -11.42
C LEU A 156 -11.32 -4.54 -11.41
N LEU A 157 -12.19 -4.75 -10.43
CA LEU A 157 -13.06 -5.93 -10.37
C LEU A 157 -14.07 -5.94 -11.53
N ALA A 158 -14.71 -4.81 -11.79
CA ALA A 158 -15.67 -4.67 -12.90
C ALA A 158 -15.01 -4.88 -14.27
N GLN A 159 -13.75 -4.47 -14.45
CA GLN A 159 -12.96 -4.70 -15.66
C GLN A 159 -12.45 -6.15 -15.78
N GLY A 160 -12.57 -6.94 -14.71
CA GLY A 160 -12.20 -8.34 -14.68
C GLY A 160 -10.71 -8.61 -14.37
N TYR A 161 -10.02 -7.68 -13.73
CA TYR A 161 -8.65 -7.92 -13.26
C TYR A 161 -8.61 -8.84 -12.03
N GLY A 162 -9.71 -9.00 -11.31
CA GLY A 162 -9.83 -9.90 -10.18
C GLY A 162 -11.17 -10.61 -10.07
N ASP A 163 -11.20 -11.71 -9.31
CA ASP A 163 -12.43 -12.33 -8.81
C ASP A 163 -12.93 -11.49 -7.62
N PRO A 164 -14.19 -11.01 -7.62
CA PRO A 164 -14.75 -10.25 -6.50
C PRO A 164 -14.67 -10.95 -5.14
N ARG A 165 -14.56 -12.28 -5.12
CA ARG A 165 -14.39 -13.07 -3.90
C ARG A 165 -12.94 -13.14 -3.41
N LEU A 166 -11.98 -12.67 -4.21
CA LEU A 166 -10.54 -12.76 -3.98
C LEU A 166 -9.87 -11.38 -4.14
N CYS A 167 -10.54 -10.32 -3.67
CA CYS A 167 -9.98 -8.98 -3.60
C CYS A 167 -9.24 -8.79 -2.28
N TYR A 168 -8.04 -8.26 -2.34
CA TYR A 168 -7.15 -8.03 -1.22
C TYR A 168 -6.67 -6.58 -1.19
N GLY A 169 -6.56 -6.02 0.02
CA GLY A 169 -6.02 -4.68 0.25
C GLY A 169 -4.74 -4.71 1.05
N MET A 170 -3.82 -3.79 0.77
CA MET A 170 -2.58 -3.63 1.52
C MET A 170 -2.15 -2.17 1.59
N GLY A 171 -1.69 -1.74 2.75
CA GLY A 171 -1.12 -0.41 2.95
C GLY A 171 -0.43 -0.29 4.29
N GLY A 172 0.59 0.56 4.36
CA GLY A 172 1.41 0.77 5.54
C GLY A 172 1.32 2.19 6.10
N SER A 173 1.50 2.36 7.41
CA SER A 173 1.52 3.68 8.06
C SER A 173 0.22 4.47 7.77
N ALA A 174 0.29 5.60 7.08
CA ALA A 174 -0.89 6.32 6.56
C ALA A 174 -1.72 5.46 5.59
N GLY A 175 -1.07 4.60 4.78
CA GLY A 175 -1.76 3.58 3.97
C GLY A 175 -2.44 2.51 4.82
N GLY A 176 -1.94 2.25 6.03
CA GLY A 176 -2.61 1.41 7.03
C GLY A 176 -3.89 2.06 7.56
N MET A 177 -3.92 3.39 7.73
CA MET A 177 -5.15 4.13 8.00
C MET A 177 -6.15 3.98 6.84
N LEU A 178 -5.69 4.12 5.60
CA LEU A 178 -6.50 3.88 4.41
C LEU A 178 -7.15 2.48 4.46
N MET A 179 -6.39 1.44 4.80
CA MET A 179 -6.92 0.09 4.98
C MET A 179 -7.97 0.02 6.10
N GLY A 180 -7.71 0.69 7.22
CA GLY A 180 -8.65 0.75 8.34
C GLY A 180 -9.98 1.43 7.98
N VAL A 181 -9.94 2.51 7.20
CA VAL A 181 -11.14 3.16 6.67
C VAL A 181 -11.86 2.23 5.69
N ALA A 182 -11.13 1.63 4.76
CA ALA A 182 -11.69 0.75 3.73
C ALA A 182 -12.47 -0.43 4.34
N VAL A 183 -11.92 -1.09 5.38
CA VAL A 183 -12.62 -2.20 6.05
C VAL A 183 -13.79 -1.75 6.94
N ASN A 184 -13.80 -0.51 7.39
CA ASN A 184 -14.95 0.03 8.12
C ASN A 184 -16.11 0.38 7.18
N GLU A 185 -15.81 0.94 6.01
CA GLU A 185 -16.80 1.43 5.05
C GLU A 185 -17.32 0.33 4.11
N ARG A 186 -16.41 -0.50 3.60
CA ARG A 186 -16.70 -1.53 2.57
C ARG A 186 -16.06 -2.89 2.94
N PRO A 187 -16.40 -3.45 4.13
CA PRO A 187 -15.81 -4.71 4.57
C PRO A 187 -16.07 -5.87 3.60
N GLU A 188 -17.20 -5.86 2.90
CA GLU A 188 -17.61 -6.89 1.95
C GLU A 188 -16.78 -6.89 0.65
N LEU A 189 -16.07 -5.80 0.37
CA LEU A 189 -15.24 -5.66 -0.84
C LEU A 189 -14.00 -6.55 -0.78
N PHE A 190 -13.51 -6.82 0.43
CA PHE A 190 -12.23 -7.49 0.64
C PHE A 190 -12.39 -8.91 1.20
N HIS A 191 -11.67 -9.86 0.63
CA HIS A 191 -11.47 -11.17 1.23
C HIS A 191 -10.43 -11.13 2.34
N GLY A 192 -9.37 -10.34 2.15
CA GLY A 192 -8.33 -10.16 3.16
C GLY A 192 -7.62 -8.81 3.02
N VAL A 193 -7.17 -8.27 4.16
CA VAL A 193 -6.46 -6.99 4.23
C VAL A 193 -5.23 -7.10 5.11
N ILE A 194 -4.14 -6.49 4.68
CA ILE A 194 -2.94 -6.28 5.49
C ILE A 194 -2.80 -4.80 5.80
N ALA A 195 -2.75 -4.46 7.08
CA ALA A 195 -2.45 -3.12 7.58
C ALA A 195 -1.10 -3.16 8.30
N GLN A 196 -0.08 -2.55 7.68
CA GLN A 196 1.28 -2.53 8.20
C GLN A 196 1.49 -1.27 9.03
N VAL A 197 1.98 -1.41 10.28
CA VAL A 197 2.27 -0.29 11.19
C VAL A 197 1.22 0.84 11.12
N PRO A 198 -0.08 0.53 11.18
CA PRO A 198 -1.13 1.41 10.70
C PRO A 198 -1.43 2.56 11.67
N PHE A 199 -1.55 3.77 11.11
CA PHE A 199 -2.01 4.97 11.82
C PHE A 199 -3.54 4.94 11.94
N VAL A 200 -4.07 4.38 13.03
CA VAL A 200 -5.50 4.04 13.15
C VAL A 200 -6.24 4.74 14.28
N ASP A 201 -5.55 5.31 15.27
CA ASP A 201 -6.17 6.08 16.35
C ASP A 201 -5.91 7.58 16.16
N VAL A 202 -6.41 8.11 15.04
CA VAL A 202 -6.06 9.42 14.52
C VAL A 202 -6.35 10.54 15.53
N VAL A 203 -7.55 10.57 16.12
CA VAL A 203 -7.97 11.64 17.01
C VAL A 203 -7.15 11.64 18.29
N THR A 204 -6.97 10.48 18.93
CA THR A 204 -6.23 10.39 20.20
C THR A 204 -4.77 10.78 20.01
N THR A 205 -4.14 10.25 18.97
CA THR A 205 -2.73 10.55 18.66
C THR A 205 -2.52 12.02 18.33
N MET A 206 -3.41 12.61 17.52
CA MET A 206 -3.30 14.02 17.13
C MET A 206 -3.67 15.01 18.27
N LEU A 207 -4.30 14.55 19.35
CA LEU A 207 -4.51 15.35 20.57
C LEU A 207 -3.36 15.24 21.58
N ASP A 208 -2.48 14.26 21.43
CA ASP A 208 -1.36 14.01 22.35
C ASP A 208 -0.06 14.65 21.86
N GLU A 209 0.17 15.91 22.20
CA GLU A 209 1.39 16.65 21.85
C GLU A 209 2.66 16.11 22.54
N THR A 210 2.54 15.14 23.46
CA THR A 210 3.71 14.46 24.05
C THR A 210 4.32 13.45 23.11
N ILE A 211 3.59 13.03 22.07
CA ILE A 211 4.11 12.20 20.98
C ILE A 211 4.94 13.09 20.06
N PRO A 212 6.23 12.78 19.84
CA PRO A 212 7.17 13.71 19.17
C PRO A 212 6.76 14.19 17.79
N LEU A 213 6.03 13.40 17.00
CA LEU A 213 5.62 13.78 15.65
C LEU A 213 4.31 14.57 15.60
N THR A 214 3.45 14.49 16.62
CA THR A 214 2.08 15.01 16.59
C THR A 214 1.97 16.45 16.11
N THR A 215 2.78 17.36 16.65
CA THR A 215 2.70 18.78 16.27
C THR A 215 3.15 19.05 14.83
N GLY A 216 4.11 18.28 14.31
CA GLY A 216 4.54 18.34 12.91
C GLY A 216 3.45 17.80 11.97
N GLU A 217 2.69 16.82 12.41
CA GLU A 217 1.63 16.17 11.65
C GLU A 217 0.37 17.04 11.49
N PHE A 218 0.26 18.17 12.21
CA PHE A 218 -0.82 19.13 11.97
C PHE A 218 -0.81 19.70 10.55
N GLU A 219 0.34 19.71 9.89
CA GLU A 219 0.49 20.13 8.48
C GLU A 219 -0.13 19.13 7.48
N GLU A 220 -0.33 17.89 7.89
CA GLU A 220 -0.93 16.85 7.05
C GLU A 220 -2.41 16.61 7.39
N TRP A 221 -2.72 16.46 8.68
CA TRP A 221 -4.05 16.04 9.14
C TRP A 221 -4.92 17.19 9.60
N GLY A 222 -4.33 18.32 9.97
CA GLY A 222 -4.97 19.42 10.70
C GLY A 222 -4.82 19.27 12.22
N ASN A 223 -5.19 20.32 12.95
CA ASN A 223 -5.12 20.32 14.41
C ASN A 223 -6.50 20.03 15.03
N PRO A 224 -6.71 18.89 15.71
CA PRO A 224 -7.99 18.53 16.31
C PRO A 224 -8.38 19.37 17.54
N GLN A 225 -7.55 20.31 17.99
CA GLN A 225 -7.97 21.36 18.93
C GLN A 225 -8.94 22.35 18.26
N ASP A 226 -8.97 22.43 16.93
CA ASP A 226 -10.03 23.07 16.17
C ASP A 226 -11.19 22.07 15.98
N GLU A 227 -12.40 22.51 16.33
CA GLU A 227 -13.62 21.70 16.29
C GLU A 227 -13.90 21.13 14.90
N THR A 228 -13.59 21.88 13.83
CA THR A 228 -13.79 21.46 12.44
C THR A 228 -12.92 20.24 12.11
N TYR A 229 -11.62 20.33 12.45
CA TYR A 229 -10.69 19.23 12.22
C TYR A 229 -10.97 18.04 13.13
N TYR A 230 -11.34 18.27 14.40
CA TYR A 230 -11.71 17.19 15.31
C TYR A 230 -12.86 16.35 14.75
N HIS A 231 -13.95 16.97 14.35
CA HIS A 231 -15.10 16.25 13.81
C HIS A 231 -14.79 15.59 12.48
N TYR A 232 -13.99 16.23 11.63
CA TYR A 232 -13.60 15.65 10.36
C TYR A 232 -12.70 14.42 10.54
N MET A 233 -11.65 14.50 11.35
CA MET A 233 -10.78 13.37 11.67
C MET A 233 -11.57 12.22 12.29
N LYS A 234 -12.42 12.50 13.27
CA LYS A 234 -13.26 11.50 13.92
C LYS A 234 -14.18 10.78 12.93
N SER A 235 -14.59 11.46 11.87
CA SER A 235 -15.50 10.89 10.87
C SER A 235 -14.83 9.84 9.96
N TYR A 236 -13.50 9.73 10.00
CA TYR A 236 -12.77 8.70 9.25
C TYR A 236 -11.76 7.90 10.10
N SER A 237 -11.44 8.32 11.31
CA SER A 237 -10.50 7.61 12.19
C SER A 237 -10.89 6.12 12.31
N PRO A 238 -10.02 5.20 11.89
CA PRO A 238 -10.36 3.77 11.86
C PRO A 238 -10.77 3.23 13.20
N TYR A 239 -10.09 3.61 14.28
CA TYR A 239 -10.41 3.19 15.65
C TYR A 239 -11.80 3.66 16.07
N ASP A 240 -12.15 4.92 15.79
CA ASP A 240 -13.45 5.48 16.13
C ASP A 240 -14.57 4.86 15.30
N GLY A 241 -14.30 4.53 14.05
CA GLY A 241 -15.24 3.94 13.10
C GLY A 241 -15.53 2.45 13.27
N VAL A 242 -14.84 1.74 14.20
CA VAL A 242 -15.13 0.31 14.46
C VAL A 242 -16.53 0.13 15.01
N ARG A 243 -17.29 -0.75 14.39
CA ARG A 243 -18.70 -1.04 14.76
C ARG A 243 -18.98 -2.54 14.67
N ALA A 244 -20.13 -2.95 15.20
CA ALA A 244 -20.60 -4.34 15.12
C ALA A 244 -21.00 -4.68 13.68
N GLN A 245 -20.08 -5.32 12.94
CA GLN A 245 -20.27 -5.81 11.57
C GLN A 245 -19.29 -6.93 11.25
N ALA A 246 -19.51 -7.62 10.12
CA ALA A 246 -18.53 -8.56 9.59
C ALA A 246 -17.34 -7.79 8.97
N TYR A 247 -16.12 -8.24 9.27
CA TYR A 247 -14.88 -7.72 8.71
C TYR A 247 -14.18 -8.81 7.87
N PRO A 248 -13.33 -8.43 6.88
CA PRO A 248 -12.54 -9.39 6.12
C PRO A 248 -11.51 -10.11 7.03
N HIS A 249 -10.82 -11.09 6.49
CA HIS A 249 -9.59 -11.57 7.13
C HIS A 249 -8.56 -10.46 7.22
N MET A 250 -7.92 -10.30 8.38
CA MET A 250 -6.98 -9.20 8.59
C MET A 250 -5.68 -9.67 9.24
N LEU A 251 -4.56 -9.19 8.71
CA LEU A 251 -3.25 -9.24 9.33
C LEU A 251 -2.80 -7.81 9.61
N VAL A 252 -2.59 -7.49 10.87
CA VAL A 252 -2.06 -6.20 11.33
C VAL A 252 -0.65 -6.43 11.85
N THR A 253 0.32 -5.67 11.34
CA THR A 253 1.71 -5.75 11.80
C THR A 253 2.12 -4.46 12.51
N THR A 254 3.00 -4.56 13.51
CA THR A 254 3.55 -3.40 14.21
C THR A 254 4.92 -3.73 14.82
N GLY A 255 5.71 -2.70 15.13
CA GLY A 255 6.97 -2.81 15.85
C GLY A 255 6.85 -2.24 17.27
N LEU A 256 7.39 -2.94 18.28
CA LEU A 256 7.35 -2.46 19.66
C LEU A 256 8.06 -1.10 19.83
N HIS A 257 9.12 -0.88 19.05
CA HIS A 257 9.93 0.33 19.11
C HIS A 257 9.60 1.32 17.99
N ASP A 258 8.39 1.25 17.45
CA ASP A 258 7.94 2.20 16.43
C ASP A 258 7.84 3.61 17.02
N SER A 259 8.66 4.52 16.45
CA SER A 259 8.75 5.92 16.87
C SER A 259 7.86 6.85 16.04
N GLN A 260 7.24 6.35 14.97
CA GLN A 260 6.37 7.13 14.09
C GLN A 260 4.89 6.87 14.38
N VAL A 261 4.51 5.58 14.40
CA VAL A 261 3.17 5.13 14.79
C VAL A 261 3.31 4.19 15.98
N GLN A 262 2.90 4.64 17.14
CA GLN A 262 3.08 3.89 18.38
C GLN A 262 2.35 2.54 18.32
N TYR A 263 2.99 1.48 18.79
CA TYR A 263 2.47 0.11 18.74
C TYR A 263 1.10 -0.07 19.40
N TRP A 264 0.75 0.81 20.34
CA TRP A 264 -0.55 0.71 21.02
C TRP A 264 -1.73 1.13 20.14
N GLU A 265 -1.52 1.90 19.06
CA GLU A 265 -2.60 2.23 18.14
C GLU A 265 -3.17 0.98 17.46
N PRO A 266 -2.36 0.20 16.70
CA PRO A 266 -2.87 -1.04 16.12
C PRO A 266 -3.29 -2.06 17.18
N ALA A 267 -2.64 -2.12 18.35
CA ALA A 267 -3.03 -3.03 19.42
C ALA A 267 -4.43 -2.73 19.96
N LYS A 268 -4.73 -1.46 20.25
CA LYS A 268 -6.07 -1.01 20.68
C LYS A 268 -7.11 -1.25 19.60
N TRP A 269 -6.77 -0.95 18.35
CA TRP A 269 -7.66 -1.15 17.22
C TRP A 269 -8.04 -2.62 17.04
N VAL A 270 -7.07 -3.52 17.06
CA VAL A 270 -7.31 -4.97 16.97
C VAL A 270 -8.14 -5.46 18.16
N ALA A 271 -7.88 -4.97 19.39
CA ALA A 271 -8.67 -5.32 20.56
C ALA A 271 -10.15 -4.92 20.38
N LYS A 272 -10.41 -3.71 19.92
CA LYS A 272 -11.76 -3.20 19.66
C LYS A 272 -12.46 -3.96 18.53
N LEU A 273 -11.73 -4.28 17.45
CA LEU A 273 -12.25 -5.12 16.37
C LEU A 273 -12.65 -6.52 16.88
N ARG A 274 -11.81 -7.16 17.72
CA ARG A 274 -12.12 -8.49 18.30
C ARG A 274 -13.38 -8.49 19.16
N GLU A 275 -13.65 -7.40 19.85
CA GLU A 275 -14.86 -7.25 20.67
C GLU A 275 -16.11 -7.08 19.82
N LEU A 276 -16.02 -6.32 18.72
CA LEU A 276 -17.19 -5.87 17.97
C LEU A 276 -17.48 -6.66 16.68
N LYS A 277 -16.48 -7.34 16.10
CA LYS A 277 -16.70 -8.10 14.86
C LYS A 277 -17.72 -9.23 15.04
N THR A 278 -18.56 -9.43 14.03
CA THR A 278 -19.66 -10.40 14.06
C THR A 278 -19.39 -11.64 13.19
N ASP A 279 -18.22 -11.72 12.59
CA ASP A 279 -17.76 -12.80 11.71
C ASP A 279 -16.76 -13.73 12.42
N ASP A 280 -16.38 -14.80 11.75
CA ASP A 280 -15.37 -15.78 12.20
C ASP A 280 -14.03 -15.63 11.43
N ASN A 281 -13.86 -14.58 10.62
CA ASN A 281 -12.65 -14.35 9.86
C ASN A 281 -11.43 -14.13 10.77
N LEU A 282 -10.25 -14.49 10.28
CA LEU A 282 -9.00 -14.28 11.03
C LEU A 282 -8.75 -12.79 11.27
N LEU A 283 -8.36 -12.47 12.49
CA LEU A 283 -7.84 -11.15 12.87
C LEU A 283 -6.56 -11.37 13.66
N LEU A 284 -5.43 -11.20 12.97
CA LEU A 284 -4.09 -11.45 13.49
C LEU A 284 -3.39 -10.13 13.78
N LEU A 285 -2.72 -10.05 14.93
CA LEU A 285 -1.78 -8.99 15.28
C LEU A 285 -0.39 -9.60 15.41
N CYS A 286 0.54 -9.15 14.58
CA CYS A 286 1.95 -9.54 14.66
C CYS A 286 2.77 -8.35 15.12
N THR A 287 3.31 -8.44 16.35
CA THR A 287 4.19 -7.41 16.91
C THR A 287 5.63 -7.89 16.83
N ASP A 288 6.47 -7.17 16.10
CA ASP A 288 7.92 -7.37 16.14
C ASP A 288 8.48 -6.68 17.39
N MET A 289 9.10 -7.47 18.28
CA MET A 289 9.55 -7.01 19.59
C MET A 289 10.90 -6.26 19.52
N ASP A 290 11.60 -6.33 18.40
CA ASP A 290 12.95 -5.81 18.23
C ASP A 290 13.05 -4.68 17.19
N SER A 291 11.97 -4.41 16.44
CA SER A 291 11.99 -3.43 15.35
C SER A 291 11.09 -2.21 15.60
N GLY A 292 11.35 -1.14 14.84
CA GLY A 292 10.53 0.07 14.75
C GLY A 292 9.70 0.12 13.47
N HIS A 293 9.39 1.34 13.01
CA HIS A 293 8.47 1.60 11.88
C HIS A 293 8.87 0.91 10.57
N GLY A 294 10.16 0.89 10.26
CA GLY A 294 10.69 0.27 9.03
C GLY A 294 10.85 -1.26 9.09
N GLY A 295 10.41 -1.91 10.18
CA GLY A 295 10.57 -3.34 10.35
C GLY A 295 12.02 -3.78 10.61
N LYS A 296 12.32 -5.05 10.35
CA LYS A 296 13.66 -5.63 10.60
C LYS A 296 14.68 -5.07 9.62
N SER A 297 15.79 -4.57 10.16
CA SER A 297 16.95 -4.14 9.36
C SER A 297 17.81 -5.34 8.93
N GLY A 298 18.38 -5.23 7.73
CA GLY A 298 19.26 -6.24 7.13
C GLY A 298 18.65 -6.94 5.92
N ARG A 299 19.50 -7.15 4.92
CA ARG A 299 19.12 -7.57 3.55
C ARG A 299 18.16 -8.78 3.47
N PHE A 300 18.32 -9.76 4.34
CA PHE A 300 17.49 -10.97 4.31
C PHE A 300 16.43 -11.00 5.41
N LYS A 301 16.61 -10.25 6.50
CA LYS A 301 15.62 -10.22 7.58
C LYS A 301 14.34 -9.50 7.19
N SER A 302 14.43 -8.47 6.34
CA SER A 302 13.26 -7.79 5.80
C SER A 302 12.34 -8.72 5.00
N TYR A 303 12.90 -9.73 4.33
CA TYR A 303 12.10 -10.72 3.60
C TYR A 303 11.25 -11.63 4.51
N GLU A 304 11.57 -11.76 5.79
CA GLU A 304 10.73 -12.53 6.72
C GLU A 304 9.34 -11.89 6.88
N GLY A 305 9.29 -10.55 6.97
CA GLY A 305 8.04 -9.81 7.02
C GLY A 305 7.24 -9.95 5.72
N VAL A 306 7.89 -9.74 4.58
CA VAL A 306 7.26 -9.91 3.26
C VAL A 306 6.76 -11.35 3.07
N ALA A 307 7.51 -12.34 3.53
CA ALA A 307 7.12 -13.74 3.43
C ALA A 307 5.88 -14.05 4.30
N LEU A 308 5.78 -13.48 5.50
CA LEU A 308 4.61 -13.59 6.36
C LEU A 308 3.36 -13.02 5.68
N GLU A 309 3.49 -11.80 5.14
CA GLU A 309 2.40 -11.10 4.48
C GLU A 309 1.92 -11.84 3.22
N TYR A 310 2.84 -12.26 2.38
CA TYR A 310 2.49 -13.00 1.17
C TYR A 310 1.95 -14.40 1.49
N ALA A 311 2.46 -15.06 2.53
CA ALA A 311 1.91 -16.34 2.99
C ALA A 311 0.46 -16.20 3.46
N PHE A 312 0.12 -15.10 4.13
CA PHE A 312 -1.26 -14.81 4.54
C PHE A 312 -2.19 -14.70 3.33
N PHE A 313 -1.84 -13.87 2.33
CA PHE A 313 -2.65 -13.74 1.11
C PHE A 313 -2.74 -15.05 0.31
N ILE A 314 -1.63 -15.75 0.14
CA ILE A 314 -1.58 -17.02 -0.60
C ILE A 314 -2.46 -18.08 0.09
N ALA A 315 -2.36 -18.19 1.40
CA ALA A 315 -3.17 -19.15 2.18
C ALA A 315 -4.67 -18.86 2.07
N LEU A 316 -5.06 -17.58 2.09
CA LEU A 316 -6.44 -17.15 1.85
C LEU A 316 -6.89 -17.50 0.43
N ALA A 317 -6.10 -17.16 -0.59
CA ALA A 317 -6.46 -17.41 -1.99
C ALA A 317 -6.58 -18.90 -2.32
N GLN A 318 -5.81 -19.75 -1.62
CA GLN A 318 -5.83 -21.21 -1.79
C GLN A 318 -6.81 -21.94 -0.86
N GLY A 319 -7.43 -21.24 0.09
CA GLY A 319 -8.29 -21.84 1.10
C GLY A 319 -7.55 -22.81 2.03
N THR A 320 -6.25 -22.59 2.24
CA THR A 320 -5.37 -23.49 3.03
C THR A 320 -5.11 -23.00 4.45
N LEU A 321 -5.88 -22.01 4.92
CA LEU A 321 -5.77 -21.56 6.31
C LEU A 321 -6.02 -22.74 7.25
N PRO A 322 -5.23 -22.88 8.33
CA PRO A 322 -5.52 -23.88 9.34
C PRO A 322 -6.94 -23.63 9.86
N GLY A 323 -7.80 -24.63 9.76
CA GLY A 323 -9.10 -24.61 10.42
C GLY A 323 -8.90 -24.28 11.89
N LYS A 324 -9.90 -23.68 12.55
CA LYS A 324 -9.85 -23.39 13.98
C LYS A 324 -9.30 -24.63 14.69
N ALA A 325 -8.07 -24.53 15.22
CA ALA A 325 -7.66 -25.50 16.23
C ALA A 325 -8.71 -25.36 17.34
N ALA A 326 -9.41 -26.43 17.61
CA ALA A 326 -10.33 -26.48 18.76
C ALA A 326 -9.49 -26.11 20.00
N VAL A 327 -9.74 -24.95 20.58
CA VAL A 327 -9.18 -24.50 21.85
C VAL A 327 -10.01 -25.16 22.96
#